data_d7cf1c2f9828ace815c7f8d442da1c70
#
_entry.id   d7cf1c2f9828ace815c7f8d442da1c70
#
_cell.length_a   1.000
_cell.length_b   1.000
_cell.length_c   1.000
_cell.angle_alpha   90.00
_cell.angle_beta   90.00
_cell.angle_gamma   90.00
#
_symmetry.space_group_name_H-M   'P 1'
#
loop_
_entity.id
_entity.type
_entity.pdbx_description
1 polymer ?
#
loop_
_entity_poly.entity_id
_entity_poly.type
_entity_poly.pdbx_seq_one_letter_code
_entity_poly.pdbx_strand_id
1 'polypeptide(L)'
;STAMAYLKPAMNRPNLDIQTHALTTRVIMEGKTAVGVEYRQGGKTLRVRARKEVILSASSFNSPKLLMLSGIGPAEHLKEHGIEVVHDLPGVGRNLQDHLEVWVQQECTQKITLNSWLGPLAKAWIGANWLFLKRGLGTSNQFESNGYIRSRAGMKYPDLQFHFLAGAIAYDGSSAFKGHGFQVHLGANKPKSRGWVKLKSADPEAPPEIVFNYFAEEEDKEAFRAGLRWTREIFAQPA
;
A
#
# COMPACT_ATOMS: atom_id res chain seq x y z
N SER A 1 -10.51 5.90 5.96
CA SER A 1 -9.26 6.58 5.53
C SER A 1 -8.87 7.67 6.53
N THR A 2 -7.60 8.03 6.54
CA THR A 2 -7.06 9.13 7.38
C THR A 2 -7.76 10.45 7.09
N ALA A 3 -8.12 10.71 5.84
CA ALA A 3 -8.88 11.90 5.46
C ALA A 3 -10.23 11.98 6.20
N MET A 4 -10.96 10.87 6.30
CA MET A 4 -12.26 10.83 7.00
C MET A 4 -12.11 10.89 8.52
N ALA A 5 -11.12 10.21 9.07
CA ALA A 5 -10.95 10.08 10.52
C ALA A 5 -10.28 11.30 11.17
N TYR A 6 -9.37 11.94 10.47
CA TYR A 6 -8.55 13.02 11.05
C TYR A 6 -8.69 14.35 10.33
N LEU A 7 -8.63 14.36 8.98
CA LEU A 7 -8.64 15.62 8.23
C LEU A 7 -10.02 16.27 8.25
N LYS A 8 -11.07 15.53 7.89
CA LYS A 8 -12.43 16.07 7.82
C LYS A 8 -12.90 16.73 9.13
N PRO A 9 -12.70 16.14 10.32
CA PRO A 9 -13.04 16.80 11.59
C PRO A 9 -12.21 18.05 11.88
N ALA A 10 -11.02 18.18 11.31
CA ALA A 10 -10.11 19.30 11.54
C ALA A 10 -10.19 20.42 10.50
N MET A 11 -10.91 20.24 9.40
CA MET A 11 -10.90 21.15 8.24
C MET A 11 -11.30 22.60 8.58
N ASN A 12 -12.14 22.78 9.61
CA ASN A 12 -12.61 24.11 10.03
C ASN A 12 -11.70 24.80 11.06
N ARG A 13 -10.54 24.21 11.39
CA ARG A 13 -9.61 24.84 12.31
C ARG A 13 -8.92 26.04 11.65
N PRO A 14 -8.87 27.21 12.31
CA PRO A 14 -8.30 28.43 11.72
C PRO A 14 -6.78 28.37 11.52
N ASN A 15 -6.12 27.39 12.09
CA ASN A 15 -4.67 27.16 11.99
C ASN A 15 -4.32 25.98 11.05
N LEU A 16 -5.25 25.54 10.21
CA LEU A 16 -5.03 24.46 9.24
C LEU A 16 -5.30 24.95 7.82
N ASP A 17 -4.25 25.05 7.01
CA ASP A 17 -4.33 25.28 5.58
C ASP A 17 -4.06 23.98 4.81
N ILE A 18 -4.92 23.68 3.84
CA ILE A 18 -4.80 22.48 3.01
C ILE A 18 -4.61 22.89 1.56
N GLN A 19 -3.45 22.56 1.01
CA GLN A 19 -3.13 22.77 -0.41
C GLN A 19 -3.20 21.46 -1.16
N THR A 20 -4.20 21.31 -2.03
CA THR A 20 -4.36 20.15 -2.91
C THR A 20 -3.76 20.44 -4.28
N HIS A 21 -3.51 19.38 -5.08
CA HIS A 21 -2.85 19.50 -6.38
C HIS A 21 -1.51 20.24 -6.31
N ALA A 22 -0.81 20.08 -5.20
CA ALA A 22 0.48 20.69 -4.89
C ALA A 22 1.56 19.59 -4.85
N LEU A 23 2.35 19.48 -5.90
CA LEU A 23 3.46 18.55 -5.98
C LEU A 23 4.66 19.14 -5.24
N THR A 24 4.98 18.61 -4.06
CA THR A 24 6.21 18.97 -3.34
C THR A 24 7.43 18.48 -4.12
N THR A 25 8.33 19.39 -4.47
CA THR A 25 9.51 19.09 -5.29
C THR A 25 10.74 18.85 -4.44
N ARG A 26 10.88 19.56 -3.33
CA ARG A 26 11.98 19.37 -2.36
C ARG A 26 11.69 20.03 -1.01
N VAL A 27 12.40 19.60 0.00
CA VAL A 27 12.55 20.32 1.27
C VAL A 27 13.61 21.40 1.10
N ILE A 28 13.34 22.61 1.58
CA ILE A 28 14.30 23.71 1.57
C ILE A 28 15.17 23.56 2.81
N MET A 29 16.48 23.46 2.57
CA MET A 29 17.47 23.30 3.62
C MET A 29 18.30 24.59 3.79
N GLU A 30 18.58 24.98 5.02
CA GLU A 30 19.59 25.97 5.38
C GLU A 30 20.64 25.27 6.26
N GLY A 31 21.78 24.94 5.66
CA GLY A 31 22.71 23.98 6.26
C GLY A 31 22.04 22.63 6.45
N LYS A 32 21.95 22.17 7.71
CA LYS A 32 21.27 20.92 8.09
C LYS A 32 19.87 21.10 8.67
N THR A 33 19.30 22.28 8.55
CA THR A 33 17.97 22.61 9.08
C THR A 33 16.96 22.69 7.96
N ALA A 34 15.85 21.94 8.10
CA ALA A 34 14.70 22.04 7.20
C ALA A 34 13.89 23.31 7.53
N VAL A 35 13.83 24.26 6.60
CA VAL A 35 13.19 25.58 6.81
C VAL A 35 11.94 25.79 5.99
N GLY A 36 11.52 24.82 5.18
CA GLY A 36 10.32 24.91 4.37
C GLY A 36 10.26 23.85 3.29
N VAL A 37 9.32 24.03 2.37
CA VAL A 37 9.19 23.18 1.19
C VAL A 37 8.99 24.02 -0.08
N GLU A 38 9.46 23.48 -1.18
CA GLU A 38 9.16 23.97 -2.52
C GLU A 38 8.16 23.03 -3.18
N TYR A 39 7.16 23.57 -3.86
CA TYR A 39 6.14 22.78 -4.53
C TYR A 39 5.65 23.43 -5.82
N ARG A 40 5.10 22.63 -6.73
CA ARG A 40 4.46 23.08 -7.97
C ARG A 40 2.95 23.02 -7.81
N GLN A 41 2.27 24.10 -8.19
CA GLN A 41 0.81 24.18 -8.21
C GLN A 41 0.36 25.14 -9.30
N GLY A 42 -0.60 24.73 -10.15
CA GLY A 42 -1.12 25.57 -11.23
C GLY A 42 -0.04 26.07 -12.20
N GLY A 43 0.97 25.24 -12.50
CA GLY A 43 2.10 25.60 -13.38
C GLY A 43 3.16 26.53 -12.75
N LYS A 44 3.01 26.91 -11.48
CA LYS A 44 3.94 27.79 -10.76
C LYS A 44 4.74 27.01 -9.72
N THR A 45 6.00 27.38 -9.54
CA THR A 45 6.82 26.94 -8.41
C THR A 45 6.64 27.92 -7.25
N LEU A 46 6.22 27.39 -6.13
CA LEU A 46 5.91 28.14 -4.92
C LEU A 46 6.76 27.61 -3.75
N ARG A 47 6.92 28.44 -2.72
CA ARG A 47 7.67 28.10 -1.52
C ARG A 47 6.89 28.50 -0.28
N VAL A 48 6.93 27.66 0.74
CA VAL A 48 6.37 27.95 2.06
C VAL A 48 7.43 27.66 3.11
N ARG A 49 7.60 28.58 4.05
CA ARG A 49 8.56 28.43 5.16
C ARG A 49 7.87 27.82 6.37
N ALA A 50 8.59 26.93 7.03
CA ALA A 50 8.19 26.35 8.30
C ALA A 50 8.75 27.18 9.47
N ARG A 51 7.92 27.46 10.46
CA ARG A 51 8.35 28.16 11.69
C ARG A 51 8.93 27.22 12.73
N LYS A 52 8.57 25.94 12.70
CA LYS A 52 9.02 24.94 13.67
C LYS A 52 9.68 23.74 12.98
N GLU A 53 8.94 23.03 12.12
CA GLU A 53 9.41 21.79 11.51
C GLU A 53 8.72 21.53 10.16
N VAL A 54 9.32 20.64 9.38
CA VAL A 54 8.74 20.07 8.16
C VAL A 54 8.50 18.59 8.39
N ILE A 55 7.25 18.14 8.22
CA ILE A 55 6.86 16.75 8.43
C ILE A 55 6.65 16.07 7.07
N LEU A 56 7.41 15.01 6.80
CA LEU A 56 7.28 14.20 5.59
C LEU A 56 6.42 12.96 5.86
N SER A 57 5.25 12.91 5.23
CA SER A 57 4.30 11.79 5.32
C SER A 57 3.81 11.37 3.93
N ALA A 58 4.74 11.32 2.95
CA ALA A 58 4.42 11.12 1.54
C ALA A 58 4.49 9.64 1.10
N SER A 59 4.27 8.70 2.01
CA SER A 59 4.37 7.25 1.88
C SER A 59 5.81 6.71 1.85
N SER A 60 5.90 5.37 1.89
CA SER A 60 7.18 4.64 1.83
C SER A 60 7.97 4.87 0.55
N PHE A 61 7.33 5.34 -0.51
CA PHE A 61 7.97 5.60 -1.81
C PHE A 61 8.36 7.06 -1.99
N ASN A 62 7.44 7.97 -1.68
CA ASN A 62 7.65 9.39 -1.97
C ASN A 62 8.42 10.11 -0.85
N SER A 63 8.34 9.67 0.41
CA SER A 63 9.14 10.28 1.47
C SER A 63 10.64 10.11 1.23
N PRO A 64 11.18 8.91 0.95
CA PRO A 64 12.59 8.77 0.61
C PRO A 64 12.97 9.45 -0.72
N LYS A 65 12.09 9.41 -1.74
CA LYS A 65 12.28 10.19 -2.98
C LYS A 65 12.47 11.67 -2.68
N LEU A 66 11.60 12.25 -1.86
CA LEU A 66 11.64 13.67 -1.53
C LEU A 66 12.87 14.03 -0.70
N LEU A 67 13.33 13.16 0.21
CA LEU A 67 14.58 13.33 0.92
C LEU A 67 15.77 13.36 -0.07
N MET A 68 15.84 12.39 -0.98
CA MET A 68 16.91 12.33 -1.98
C MET A 68 16.91 13.55 -2.90
N LEU A 69 15.75 14.00 -3.40
CA LEU A 69 15.60 15.23 -4.18
C LEU A 69 16.00 16.49 -3.40
N SER A 70 16.05 16.41 -2.07
CA SER A 70 16.45 17.48 -1.16
C SER A 70 17.93 17.39 -0.74
N GLY A 71 18.71 16.48 -1.36
CA GLY A 71 20.13 16.28 -1.04
C GLY A 71 20.40 15.43 0.19
N ILE A 72 19.38 14.71 0.70
CA ILE A 72 19.50 13.83 1.88
C ILE A 72 19.34 12.36 1.44
N GLY A 73 20.41 11.60 1.46
CA GLY A 73 20.40 10.22 0.99
C GLY A 73 21.79 9.66 0.74
N PRO A 74 21.92 8.51 0.06
CA PRO A 74 23.19 7.92 -0.28
C PRO A 74 24.00 8.86 -1.21
N ALA A 75 25.13 9.37 -0.73
CA ALA A 75 25.88 10.44 -1.40
C ALA A 75 26.24 10.12 -2.86
N GLU A 76 26.72 8.91 -3.14
CA GLU A 76 27.10 8.50 -4.50
C GLU A 76 25.87 8.51 -5.44
N HIS A 77 24.76 7.96 -4.99
CA HIS A 77 23.51 7.96 -5.77
C HIS A 77 22.98 9.37 -6.05
N LEU A 78 23.10 10.31 -5.09
CA LEU A 78 22.73 11.71 -5.30
C LEU A 78 23.60 12.37 -6.35
N LYS A 79 24.93 12.14 -6.30
CA LYS A 79 25.89 12.66 -7.28
C LYS A 79 25.63 12.13 -8.70
N GLU A 80 25.28 10.85 -8.84
CA GLU A 80 24.89 10.25 -10.13
C GLU A 80 23.76 11.01 -10.83
N HIS A 81 22.87 11.63 -10.05
CA HIS A 81 21.76 12.44 -10.54
C HIS A 81 22.01 13.95 -10.53
N GLY A 82 23.25 14.38 -10.27
CA GLY A 82 23.61 15.80 -10.22
C GLY A 82 22.99 16.56 -9.04
N ILE A 83 22.60 15.85 -7.97
CA ILE A 83 22.02 16.45 -6.77
C ILE A 83 23.12 16.75 -5.75
N GLU A 84 23.16 17.99 -5.29
CA GLU A 84 24.09 18.41 -4.23
C GLU A 84 23.82 17.66 -2.93
N VAL A 85 24.86 17.10 -2.31
CA VAL A 85 24.75 16.33 -1.08
C VAL A 85 24.71 17.26 0.13
N VAL A 86 23.54 17.41 0.73
CA VAL A 86 23.36 18.14 1.99
C VAL A 86 23.74 17.25 3.18
N HIS A 87 23.34 15.98 3.13
CA HIS A 87 23.65 15.01 4.16
C HIS A 87 23.71 13.59 3.58
N ASP A 88 24.86 12.95 3.75
CA ASP A 88 25.01 11.53 3.41
C ASP A 88 24.26 10.66 4.42
N LEU A 89 23.17 10.04 3.96
CA LEU A 89 22.32 9.18 4.78
C LEU A 89 22.03 7.88 4.01
N PRO A 90 22.91 6.88 4.09
CA PRO A 90 22.86 5.67 3.27
C PRO A 90 21.58 4.82 3.44
N GLY A 91 20.85 4.99 4.56
CA GLY A 91 19.61 4.27 4.84
C GLY A 91 18.40 4.76 4.06
N VAL A 92 18.44 5.97 3.48
CA VAL A 92 17.31 6.52 2.73
C VAL A 92 17.02 5.67 1.49
N GLY A 93 15.79 5.25 1.36
CA GLY A 93 15.33 4.36 0.28
C GLY A 93 15.69 2.89 0.45
N ARG A 94 16.40 2.49 1.50
CA ARG A 94 16.73 1.10 1.78
C ARG A 94 15.70 0.43 2.70
N ASN A 95 15.84 -0.89 2.83
CA ASN A 95 15.06 -1.70 3.76
C ASN A 95 13.55 -1.69 3.47
N LEU A 96 13.16 -1.54 2.21
CA LEU A 96 11.76 -1.61 1.80
C LEU A 96 11.22 -3.00 2.10
N GLN A 97 10.06 -3.04 2.74
CA GLN A 97 9.30 -4.26 3.04
C GLN A 97 7.89 -4.11 2.47
N ASP A 98 7.36 -5.21 1.98
CA ASP A 98 5.98 -5.26 1.50
C ASP A 98 5.37 -6.62 1.74
N HIS A 99 4.05 -6.66 1.86
CA HIS A 99 3.28 -7.89 2.03
C HIS A 99 2.87 -8.41 0.65
N LEU A 100 3.73 -9.26 0.06
CA LEU A 100 3.31 -10.05 -1.10
C LEU A 100 2.17 -10.97 -0.70
N GLU A 101 1.15 -11.05 -1.53
CA GLU A 101 0.08 -12.04 -1.38
C GLU A 101 -0.08 -12.89 -2.64
N VAL A 102 -0.60 -14.08 -2.47
CA VAL A 102 -1.06 -14.95 -3.54
C VAL A 102 -2.52 -15.30 -3.33
N TRP A 103 -3.26 -15.39 -4.42
CA TRP A 103 -4.68 -15.73 -4.38
C TRP A 103 -4.87 -17.20 -4.69
N VAL A 104 -5.50 -17.91 -3.78
CA VAL A 104 -5.96 -19.27 -3.99
C VAL A 104 -7.45 -19.23 -4.20
N GLN A 105 -7.88 -19.59 -5.40
CA GLN A 105 -9.27 -19.55 -5.81
C GLN A 105 -9.84 -20.96 -5.94
N GLN A 106 -11.07 -21.13 -5.50
CA GLN A 106 -11.79 -22.40 -5.53
C GLN A 106 -13.16 -22.19 -6.17
N GLU A 107 -13.55 -23.08 -7.08
CA GLU A 107 -14.91 -23.12 -7.60
C GLU A 107 -15.88 -23.63 -6.52
N CYS A 108 -17.06 -22.99 -6.43
CA CYS A 108 -18.10 -23.33 -5.49
C CYS A 108 -19.27 -23.98 -6.25
N THR A 109 -19.69 -25.14 -5.80
CA THR A 109 -20.81 -25.89 -6.39
C THR A 109 -22.17 -25.27 -6.08
N GLN A 110 -22.25 -24.43 -5.03
CA GLN A 110 -23.47 -23.76 -4.59
C GLN A 110 -23.50 -22.30 -5.04
N LYS A 111 -24.71 -21.78 -5.36
CA LYS A 111 -24.91 -20.38 -5.79
C LYS A 111 -25.04 -19.42 -4.59
N ILE A 112 -24.06 -19.41 -3.69
CA ILE A 112 -24.09 -18.64 -2.44
C ILE A 112 -23.04 -17.53 -2.35
N THR A 113 -22.22 -17.37 -3.41
CA THR A 113 -21.09 -16.43 -3.37
C THR A 113 -21.45 -15.06 -3.98
N LEU A 114 -20.57 -14.09 -3.78
CA LEU A 114 -20.68 -12.73 -4.31
C LEU A 114 -20.72 -12.67 -5.84
N ASN A 115 -20.35 -13.75 -6.53
CA ASN A 115 -20.42 -13.82 -7.99
C ASN A 115 -21.85 -13.57 -8.53
N SER A 116 -22.90 -13.88 -7.77
CA SER A 116 -24.28 -13.52 -8.11
C SER A 116 -24.52 -12.00 -8.21
N TRP A 117 -23.68 -11.19 -7.60
CA TRP A 117 -23.86 -9.74 -7.46
C TRP A 117 -22.96 -8.92 -8.39
N LEU A 118 -22.23 -9.56 -9.30
CA LEU A 118 -21.32 -8.88 -10.22
C LEU A 118 -21.99 -8.30 -11.46
N GLY A 119 -23.25 -8.66 -11.72
CA GLY A 119 -24.02 -8.13 -12.85
C GLY A 119 -24.33 -6.63 -12.71
N PRO A 120 -24.57 -5.92 -13.83
CA PRO A 120 -24.76 -4.46 -13.82
C PRO A 120 -25.98 -4.01 -12.99
N LEU A 121 -27.08 -4.73 -13.05
CA LEU A 121 -28.29 -4.44 -12.25
C LEU A 121 -28.05 -4.65 -10.76
N ALA A 122 -27.34 -5.71 -10.39
CA ALA A 122 -27.00 -5.99 -9.00
C ALA A 122 -26.02 -4.91 -8.45
N LYS A 123 -25.02 -4.51 -9.23
CA LYS A 123 -24.11 -3.41 -8.87
C LYS A 123 -24.86 -2.09 -8.68
N ALA A 124 -25.82 -1.77 -9.57
CA ALA A 124 -26.66 -0.58 -9.42
C ALA A 124 -27.50 -0.64 -8.14
N TRP A 125 -28.10 -1.80 -7.84
CA TRP A 125 -28.87 -2.02 -6.61
C TRP A 125 -27.99 -1.88 -5.34
N ILE A 126 -26.80 -2.46 -5.34
CA ILE A 126 -25.84 -2.32 -4.24
C ILE A 126 -25.48 -0.85 -4.04
N GLY A 127 -25.17 -0.13 -5.13
CA GLY A 127 -24.86 1.29 -5.11
C GLY A 127 -26.00 2.13 -4.56
N ALA A 128 -27.25 1.88 -5.00
CA ALA A 128 -28.42 2.58 -4.50
C ALA A 128 -28.65 2.34 -3.00
N ASN A 129 -28.57 1.09 -2.54
CA ASN A 129 -28.69 0.77 -1.12
C ASN A 129 -27.62 1.47 -0.27
N TRP A 130 -26.37 1.49 -0.77
CA TRP A 130 -25.29 2.18 -0.07
C TRP A 130 -25.51 3.70 -0.05
N LEU A 131 -25.90 4.30 -1.18
CA LEU A 131 -26.04 5.75 -1.30
C LEU A 131 -27.19 6.30 -0.46
N PHE A 132 -28.35 5.67 -0.55
CA PHE A 132 -29.58 6.17 0.08
C PHE A 132 -29.82 5.61 1.48
N LEU A 133 -29.48 4.34 1.71
CA LEU A 133 -29.81 3.64 2.96
C LEU A 133 -28.60 3.33 3.84
N LYS A 134 -27.38 3.54 3.34
CA LYS A 134 -26.12 3.23 4.04
C LYS A 134 -26.04 1.80 4.58
N ARG A 135 -26.57 0.83 3.82
CA ARG A 135 -26.65 -0.59 4.22
C ARG A 135 -26.36 -1.53 3.04
N GLY A 136 -26.26 -2.85 3.36
CA GLY A 136 -26.08 -3.93 2.39
C GLY A 136 -24.62 -4.12 1.98
N LEU A 137 -24.39 -4.89 0.91
CA LEU A 137 -23.04 -5.30 0.46
C LEU A 137 -22.08 -4.14 0.19
N GLY A 138 -22.59 -2.97 -0.15
CA GLY A 138 -21.76 -1.76 -0.38
C GLY A 138 -21.16 -1.14 0.89
N THR A 139 -21.52 -1.62 2.09
CA THR A 139 -20.97 -1.14 3.37
C THR A 139 -19.81 -1.99 3.89
N SER A 140 -19.63 -3.19 3.34
CA SER A 140 -18.56 -4.11 3.70
C SER A 140 -17.38 -3.98 2.73
N ASN A 141 -16.17 -4.23 3.23
CA ASN A 141 -14.98 -4.41 2.39
C ASN A 141 -14.89 -5.81 1.77
N GLN A 142 -15.86 -6.68 2.06
CA GLN A 142 -16.01 -8.06 1.59
C GLN A 142 -14.99 -9.07 2.15
N PHE A 143 -14.04 -8.64 2.95
CA PHE A 143 -13.08 -9.49 3.65
C PHE A 143 -13.53 -9.71 5.10
N GLU A 144 -14.60 -10.45 5.28
CA GLU A 144 -15.29 -10.59 6.57
C GLU A 144 -14.67 -11.66 7.47
N SER A 145 -13.87 -12.56 6.90
CA SER A 145 -13.15 -13.59 7.63
C SER A 145 -11.64 -13.49 7.40
N ASN A 146 -10.89 -13.53 8.48
CA ASN A 146 -9.45 -13.42 8.48
C ASN A 146 -8.85 -14.48 9.41
N GLY A 147 -7.66 -14.96 9.06
CA GLY A 147 -6.92 -15.90 9.88
C GLY A 147 -5.44 -15.54 9.97
N TYR A 148 -4.83 -15.85 11.11
CA TYR A 148 -3.40 -15.71 11.33
C TYR A 148 -2.85 -17.03 11.83
N ILE A 149 -1.93 -17.63 11.08
CA ILE A 149 -1.41 -18.98 11.35
C ILE A 149 0.12 -18.92 11.38
N ARG A 150 0.73 -19.83 12.16
CA ARG A 150 2.16 -20.06 12.13
C ARG A 150 2.50 -20.98 10.97
N SER A 151 3.47 -20.62 10.13
CA SER A 151 3.93 -21.45 9.00
C SER A 151 4.54 -22.77 9.47
N ARG A 152 5.15 -22.76 10.66
CA ARG A 152 5.80 -23.95 11.28
C ARG A 152 5.74 -23.89 12.80
N ALA A 153 5.98 -25.02 13.43
CA ALA A 153 6.13 -25.11 14.89
C ALA A 153 7.30 -24.24 15.38
N GLY A 154 7.21 -23.71 16.59
CA GLY A 154 8.24 -22.89 17.22
C GLY A 154 8.26 -21.42 16.81
N MET A 155 7.45 -20.99 15.85
CA MET A 155 7.31 -19.55 15.53
C MET A 155 6.72 -18.79 16.73
N LYS A 156 7.37 -17.69 17.11
CA LYS A 156 6.94 -16.85 18.24
C LYS A 156 5.57 -16.21 17.98
N TYR A 157 5.33 -15.79 16.72
CA TYR A 157 4.09 -15.13 16.29
C TYR A 157 3.55 -15.82 15.04
N PRO A 158 2.24 -15.68 14.74
CA PRO A 158 1.72 -16.01 13.43
C PRO A 158 2.43 -15.18 12.35
N ASP A 159 2.97 -15.85 11.35
CA ASP A 159 3.72 -15.26 10.25
C ASP A 159 3.01 -15.33 8.91
N LEU A 160 1.85 -16.01 8.87
CA LEU A 160 0.95 -16.06 7.73
C LEU A 160 -0.37 -15.38 8.05
N GLN A 161 -0.90 -14.66 7.08
CA GLN A 161 -2.19 -14.00 7.12
C GLN A 161 -3.07 -14.53 5.98
N PHE A 162 -4.34 -14.76 6.29
CA PHE A 162 -5.36 -15.19 5.35
C PHE A 162 -6.48 -14.17 5.36
N HIS A 163 -6.88 -13.71 4.18
CA HIS A 163 -8.09 -12.93 3.98
C HIS A 163 -9.04 -13.73 3.10
N PHE A 164 -10.19 -14.10 3.63
CA PHE A 164 -11.20 -14.83 2.90
C PHE A 164 -12.16 -13.87 2.21
N LEU A 165 -12.38 -14.09 0.91
CA LEU A 165 -13.38 -13.39 0.12
C LEU A 165 -14.40 -14.42 -0.40
N ALA A 166 -15.68 -14.20 -0.07
CA ALA A 166 -16.78 -15.07 -0.51
C ALA A 166 -17.15 -14.85 -2.00
N GLY A 167 -16.17 -14.70 -2.85
CA GLY A 167 -16.27 -14.51 -4.29
C GLY A 167 -14.95 -14.75 -4.98
N ALA A 168 -14.95 -15.34 -6.15
CA ALA A 168 -13.75 -15.47 -6.98
C ALA A 168 -13.74 -14.35 -8.03
N ILE A 169 -12.92 -13.35 -7.81
CA ILE A 169 -12.88 -12.09 -8.56
C ILE A 169 -11.48 -11.90 -9.15
N ALA A 170 -11.39 -11.52 -10.42
CA ALA A 170 -10.15 -11.12 -11.05
C ALA A 170 -9.78 -9.67 -10.69
N TYR A 171 -8.56 -9.23 -11.02
CA TYR A 171 -8.05 -7.89 -10.70
C TYR A 171 -8.87 -6.74 -11.31
N ASP A 172 -9.53 -6.97 -12.44
CA ASP A 172 -10.42 -6.01 -13.09
C ASP A 172 -11.84 -5.98 -12.49
N GLY A 173 -12.09 -6.78 -11.44
CA GLY A 173 -13.39 -6.88 -10.77
C GLY A 173 -14.40 -7.75 -11.50
N SER A 174 -13.99 -8.48 -12.55
CA SER A 174 -14.80 -9.50 -13.21
C SER A 174 -14.80 -10.81 -12.42
N SER A 175 -15.69 -11.75 -12.78
CA SER A 175 -15.66 -13.09 -12.20
C SER A 175 -14.47 -13.88 -12.73
N ALA A 176 -13.74 -14.56 -11.84
CA ALA A 176 -12.66 -15.46 -12.23
C ALA A 176 -13.15 -16.79 -12.82
N PHE A 177 -14.41 -17.16 -12.59
CA PHE A 177 -15.07 -18.37 -13.10
C PHE A 177 -16.39 -18.03 -13.78
N LYS A 178 -16.86 -18.91 -14.67
CA LYS A 178 -18.21 -18.81 -15.27
C LYS A 178 -19.35 -18.99 -14.26
N GLY A 179 -19.07 -19.59 -13.11
CA GLY A 179 -20.02 -19.89 -12.03
C GLY A 179 -19.69 -19.16 -10.75
N HIS A 180 -19.83 -19.85 -9.64
CA HIS A 180 -19.56 -19.37 -8.31
C HIS A 180 -18.18 -19.81 -7.84
N GLY A 181 -17.53 -19.00 -7.05
CA GLY A 181 -16.25 -19.31 -6.45
C GLY A 181 -15.97 -18.44 -5.22
N PHE A 182 -14.94 -18.77 -4.53
CA PHE A 182 -14.41 -18.00 -3.41
C PHE A 182 -12.88 -17.99 -3.47
N GLN A 183 -12.26 -17.11 -2.72
CA GLN A 183 -10.81 -16.99 -2.72
C GLN A 183 -10.26 -16.65 -1.34
N VAL A 184 -9.02 -17.08 -1.13
CA VAL A 184 -8.20 -16.68 0.00
C VAL A 184 -7.01 -15.90 -0.54
N HIS A 185 -6.76 -14.77 0.06
CA HIS A 185 -5.54 -14.01 -0.10
C HIS A 185 -4.59 -14.43 1.01
N LEU A 186 -3.51 -15.08 0.64
CA LEU A 186 -2.48 -15.57 1.53
C LEU A 186 -1.24 -14.69 1.42
N GLY A 187 -0.76 -14.16 2.53
CA GLY A 187 0.44 -13.34 2.60
C GLY A 187 1.30 -13.62 3.83
N ALA A 188 2.58 -13.28 3.73
CA ALA A 188 3.50 -13.32 4.86
C ALA A 188 3.43 -12.00 5.64
N ASN A 189 3.19 -12.07 6.96
CA ASN A 189 3.10 -10.87 7.82
C ASN A 189 4.42 -10.14 8.04
N LYS A 190 5.52 -10.87 8.00
CA LYS A 190 6.86 -10.33 8.31
C LYS A 190 7.91 -10.93 7.37
N PRO A 191 7.84 -10.62 6.07
CA PRO A 191 8.84 -11.11 5.12
C PRO A 191 10.24 -10.66 5.53
N LYS A 192 11.23 -11.51 5.27
CA LYS A 192 12.65 -11.22 5.51
C LYS A 192 13.30 -10.51 4.34
N SER A 193 12.80 -10.73 3.13
CA SER A 193 13.26 -10.06 1.93
C SER A 193 13.19 -8.55 2.07
N ARG A 194 14.21 -7.85 1.56
CA ARG A 194 14.32 -6.40 1.62
C ARG A 194 14.59 -5.85 0.23
N GLY A 195 13.88 -4.78 -0.07
CA GLY A 195 14.03 -4.03 -1.30
C GLY A 195 14.53 -2.62 -1.06
N TRP A 196 14.34 -1.78 -2.06
CA TRP A 196 14.78 -0.38 -2.03
C TRP A 196 13.90 0.53 -2.90
N VAL A 197 14.03 1.82 -2.64
CA VAL A 197 13.51 2.92 -3.45
C VAL A 197 14.69 3.80 -3.85
N LYS A 198 14.83 4.10 -5.15
CA LYS A 198 15.89 4.95 -5.68
C LYS A 198 15.33 6.02 -6.62
N LEU A 199 16.08 7.08 -6.86
CA LEU A 199 15.74 8.01 -7.92
C LEU A 199 16.04 7.39 -9.29
N LYS A 200 15.19 7.68 -10.27
CA LYS A 200 15.48 7.46 -11.70
C LYS A 200 16.05 8.72 -12.34
N SER A 201 15.78 9.87 -11.78
CA SER A 201 16.27 11.18 -12.23
C SER A 201 16.09 12.23 -11.14
N ALA A 202 16.65 13.41 -11.33
CA ALA A 202 16.43 14.58 -10.49
C ALA A 202 15.07 15.26 -10.73
N ASP A 203 14.28 14.80 -11.70
CA ASP A 203 12.95 15.34 -11.95
C ASP A 203 11.95 14.89 -10.87
N PRO A 204 11.31 15.81 -10.13
CA PRO A 204 10.35 15.48 -9.10
C PRO A 204 9.06 14.82 -9.65
N GLU A 205 8.76 14.93 -10.94
CA GLU A 205 7.62 14.27 -11.57
C GLU A 205 7.92 12.81 -11.93
N ALA A 206 9.18 12.48 -12.18
CA ALA A 206 9.56 11.11 -12.51
C ALA A 206 9.24 10.14 -11.35
N PRO A 207 8.63 8.99 -11.62
CA PRO A 207 8.42 7.99 -10.59
C PRO A 207 9.76 7.41 -10.12
N PRO A 208 9.92 7.06 -8.83
CA PRO A 208 11.12 6.40 -8.35
C PRO A 208 11.24 4.98 -8.91
N GLU A 209 12.44 4.45 -8.89
CA GLU A 209 12.67 3.02 -9.04
C GLU A 209 12.30 2.32 -7.72
N ILE A 210 11.42 1.32 -7.80
CA ILE A 210 10.94 0.57 -6.64
C ILE A 210 11.22 -0.91 -6.89
N VAL A 211 12.00 -1.53 -6.03
CA VAL A 211 12.29 -2.96 -6.07
C VAL A 211 11.95 -3.56 -4.73
N PHE A 212 10.93 -4.41 -4.68
CA PHE A 212 10.52 -5.12 -3.47
C PHE A 212 11.45 -6.26 -3.13
N ASN A 213 12.10 -6.85 -4.15
CA ASN A 213 13.02 -7.97 -4.00
C ASN A 213 12.36 -9.20 -3.32
N TYR A 214 11.11 -9.48 -3.71
CA TYR A 214 10.35 -10.61 -3.16
C TYR A 214 11.10 -11.94 -3.32
N PHE A 215 10.93 -12.81 -2.34
CA PHE A 215 11.54 -14.15 -2.33
C PHE A 215 13.07 -14.19 -2.44
N ALA A 216 13.76 -13.10 -2.08
CA ALA A 216 15.21 -13.12 -1.95
C ALA A 216 15.67 -14.07 -0.85
N GLU A 217 14.86 -14.19 0.21
CA GLU A 217 15.13 -15.05 1.35
C GLU A 217 14.35 -16.36 1.25
N GLU A 218 15.01 -17.49 1.52
CA GLU A 218 14.37 -18.82 1.44
C GLU A 218 13.27 -18.98 2.50
N GLU A 219 13.41 -18.32 3.64
CA GLU A 219 12.41 -18.34 4.71
C GLU A 219 11.05 -17.80 4.24
N ASP A 220 11.03 -16.79 3.38
CA ASP A 220 9.80 -16.25 2.78
C ASP A 220 9.15 -17.27 1.84
N LYS A 221 9.95 -17.97 1.03
CA LYS A 221 9.46 -19.02 0.13
C LYS A 221 8.84 -20.18 0.90
N GLU A 222 9.51 -20.62 1.97
CA GLU A 222 9.01 -21.72 2.82
C GLU A 222 7.70 -21.33 3.53
N ALA A 223 7.57 -20.07 4.00
CA ALA A 223 6.33 -19.58 4.58
C ALA A 223 5.17 -19.66 3.57
N PHE A 224 5.39 -19.19 2.32
CA PHE A 224 4.37 -19.29 1.28
C PHE A 224 4.02 -20.74 0.90
N ARG A 225 5.02 -21.62 0.78
CA ARG A 225 4.78 -23.06 0.53
C ARG A 225 3.93 -23.70 1.65
N ALA A 226 4.23 -23.37 2.91
CA ALA A 226 3.44 -23.81 4.04
C ALA A 226 2.01 -23.25 3.98
N GLY A 227 1.86 -21.96 3.72
CA GLY A 227 0.57 -21.29 3.60
C GLY A 227 -0.32 -21.89 2.50
N LEU A 228 0.25 -22.23 1.34
CA LEU A 228 -0.49 -22.89 0.26
C LEU A 228 -0.97 -24.30 0.65
N ARG A 229 -0.16 -25.07 1.42
CA ARG A 229 -0.59 -26.36 1.96
C ARG A 229 -1.74 -26.20 2.95
N TRP A 230 -1.61 -25.27 3.90
CA TRP A 230 -2.67 -24.94 4.85
C TRP A 230 -3.98 -24.49 4.16
N THR A 231 -3.88 -23.66 3.12
CA THR A 231 -5.07 -23.24 2.36
C THR A 231 -5.79 -24.42 1.75
N ARG A 232 -5.07 -25.35 1.13
CA ARG A 232 -5.64 -26.58 0.55
C ARG A 232 -6.28 -27.47 1.60
N GLU A 233 -5.66 -27.60 2.75
CA GLU A 233 -6.18 -28.38 3.86
C GLU A 233 -7.47 -27.75 4.42
N ILE A 234 -7.49 -26.42 4.59
CA ILE A 234 -8.69 -25.69 5.02
C ILE A 234 -9.84 -25.88 4.02
N PHE A 235 -9.57 -25.79 2.72
CA PHE A 235 -10.58 -25.95 1.68
C PHE A 235 -11.11 -27.39 1.56
N ALA A 236 -10.35 -28.37 2.03
CA ALA A 236 -10.75 -29.78 2.02
C ALA A 236 -11.62 -30.17 3.24
N GLN A 237 -11.80 -29.28 4.24
CA GLN A 237 -12.64 -29.58 5.40
C GLN A 237 -14.12 -29.63 5.01
N PRO A 238 -14.90 -30.52 5.65
CA PRO A 238 -16.34 -30.52 5.47
C PRO A 238 -16.92 -29.21 6.03
N ALA A 239 -17.87 -28.61 5.29
CA ALA A 239 -18.57 -27.40 5.70
C ALA A 239 -19.79 -27.73 6.60
#